data_1e6dba7c305de2656d7673a1e73bc431
#
_entry.id   1e6dba7c305de2656d7673a1e73bc431
#
_cell.length_a   1.000
_cell.length_b   1.000
_cell.length_c   1.000
_cell.angle_alpha   90.00
_cell.angle_beta   90.00
_cell.angle_gamma   90.00
#
_symmetry.space_group_name_H-M   'P 1'
#
loop_
_entity.id
_entity.type
_entity.pdbx_description
1 polymer ?
#
loop_
_entity_poly.entity_id
_entity_poly.type
_entity_poly.pdbx_seq_one_letter_code
_entity_poly.pdbx_strand_id
1 'polypeptide(L)'
;QTCALPISKATDSLLTLFSQINKEGQTVLMVTHSTKAASHANRVLFIKDGEVFHQLYRGSMSNEQLYAKISETLTVLTTGGENYE
;
A
#
# COMPACT_ATOMS: atom_id res chain seq x y z
N GLN A 1 -12.92 14.27 -4.71
CA GLN A 1 -13.67 13.23 -4.03
C GLN A 1 -12.78 12.08 -3.62
N THR A 2 -13.24 11.33 -2.66
CA THR A 2 -12.49 10.20 -2.12
C THR A 2 -13.30 8.93 -2.29
N CYS A 3 -12.65 7.89 -2.83
CA CYS A 3 -13.24 6.57 -2.92
C CYS A 3 -12.51 5.66 -1.94
N ALA A 4 -13.26 4.96 -1.10
CA ALA A 4 -12.70 4.04 -0.12
C ALA A 4 -13.18 2.63 -0.42
N LEU A 5 -12.25 1.70 -0.63
CA LEU A 5 -12.56 0.35 -1.05
C LEU A 5 -11.78 -0.68 -0.25
N PRO A 6 -12.45 -1.67 0.34
CA PRO A 6 -11.73 -2.81 0.92
C PRO A 6 -11.42 -3.80 -0.20
N ILE A 7 -10.14 -4.06 -0.41
CA ILE A 7 -9.68 -4.94 -1.49
C ILE A 7 -8.99 -6.15 -0.88
N SER A 8 -9.63 -7.32 -0.97
CA SER A 8 -8.99 -8.55 -0.53
C SER A 8 -8.29 -9.23 -1.68
N LYS A 9 -8.80 -9.05 -2.90
CA LYS A 9 -8.16 -9.53 -4.11
C LYS A 9 -8.28 -8.45 -5.15
N ALA A 10 -7.22 -8.26 -5.94
CA ALA A 10 -7.24 -7.27 -6.99
C ALA A 10 -6.46 -7.79 -8.18
N THR A 11 -7.00 -7.58 -9.38
CA THR A 11 -6.31 -7.90 -10.60
C THR A 11 -5.51 -6.70 -11.07
N ASP A 12 -4.54 -6.95 -11.95
CA ASP A 12 -3.76 -5.85 -12.52
C ASP A 12 -4.65 -4.85 -13.24
N SER A 13 -5.69 -5.32 -13.91
CA SER A 13 -6.60 -4.43 -14.62
C SER A 13 -7.31 -3.49 -13.68
N LEU A 14 -7.77 -4.01 -12.55
CA LEU A 14 -8.47 -3.18 -11.58
C LEU A 14 -7.53 -2.16 -10.97
N LEU A 15 -6.31 -2.57 -10.65
CA LEU A 15 -5.33 -1.67 -10.06
C LEU A 15 -4.92 -0.58 -11.04
N THR A 16 -4.82 -0.92 -12.32
CA THR A 16 -4.54 0.07 -13.35
C THR A 16 -5.65 1.10 -13.44
N LEU A 17 -6.89 0.64 -13.35
CA LEU A 17 -8.04 1.54 -13.38
C LEU A 17 -8.00 2.52 -12.21
N PHE A 18 -7.71 2.02 -11.01
CA PHE A 18 -7.61 2.89 -9.85
C PHE A 18 -6.51 3.92 -10.01
N SER A 19 -5.37 3.52 -10.61
CA SER A 19 -4.28 4.45 -10.85
C SER A 19 -4.70 5.55 -11.80
N GLN A 20 -5.45 5.20 -12.85
CA GLN A 20 -5.93 6.20 -13.80
C GLN A 20 -6.90 7.18 -13.16
N ILE A 21 -7.82 6.67 -12.35
CA ILE A 21 -8.77 7.53 -11.64
C ILE A 21 -8.02 8.49 -10.75
N ASN A 22 -6.99 8.02 -10.08
CA ASN A 22 -6.20 8.87 -9.20
C ASN A 22 -5.47 9.94 -9.97
N LYS A 23 -4.94 9.61 -11.15
CA LYS A 23 -4.24 10.59 -11.97
C LYS A 23 -5.16 11.69 -12.46
N GLU A 24 -6.46 11.42 -12.53
CA GLU A 24 -7.43 12.41 -12.94
C GLU A 24 -7.87 13.30 -11.80
N GLY A 25 -7.20 13.22 -10.67
CA GLY A 25 -7.49 14.10 -9.54
C GLY A 25 -8.34 13.47 -8.47
N GLN A 26 -8.73 12.21 -8.62
CA GLN A 26 -9.58 11.54 -7.66
C GLN A 26 -8.71 10.89 -6.59
N THR A 27 -9.05 11.10 -5.33
CA THR A 27 -8.36 10.41 -4.24
C THR A 27 -8.98 9.04 -4.09
N VAL A 28 -8.14 8.00 -4.07
CA VAL A 28 -8.58 6.62 -3.92
C VAL A 28 -7.97 6.06 -2.64
N LEU A 29 -8.84 5.62 -1.73
CA LEU A 29 -8.40 4.98 -0.50
C LEU A 29 -8.72 3.50 -0.60
N MET A 30 -7.66 2.68 -0.49
CA MET A 30 -7.78 1.24 -0.67
C MET A 30 -7.31 0.55 0.59
N VAL A 31 -8.10 -0.40 1.09
CA VAL A 31 -7.72 -1.21 2.25
C VAL A 31 -7.49 -2.63 1.76
N THR A 32 -6.30 -3.15 1.99
CA THR A 32 -5.94 -4.44 1.42
C THR A 32 -4.89 -5.15 2.26
N HIS A 33 -4.88 -6.47 2.16
CA HIS A 33 -3.81 -7.30 2.69
C HIS A 33 -2.79 -7.67 1.62
N SER A 34 -3.00 -7.20 0.40
CA SER A 34 -2.17 -7.58 -0.73
C SER A 34 -1.05 -6.57 -0.93
N THR A 35 0.18 -7.03 -0.85
CA THR A 35 1.34 -6.18 -1.10
C THR A 35 1.33 -5.68 -2.54
N LYS A 36 0.88 -6.52 -3.47
CA LYS A 36 0.83 -6.12 -4.87
C LYS A 36 -0.15 -4.98 -5.07
N ALA A 37 -1.32 -5.06 -4.45
CA ALA A 37 -2.30 -3.98 -4.55
C ALA A 37 -1.74 -2.70 -3.94
N ALA A 38 -1.09 -2.81 -2.79
CA ALA A 38 -0.53 -1.65 -2.12
C ALA A 38 0.59 -1.00 -2.94
N SER A 39 1.28 -1.79 -3.76
CA SER A 39 2.39 -1.26 -4.54
C SER A 39 1.94 -0.29 -5.63
N HIS A 40 0.65 -0.21 -5.90
CA HIS A 40 0.12 0.76 -6.87
C HIS A 40 -0.24 2.09 -6.23
N ALA A 41 -0.11 2.21 -4.93
CA ALA A 41 -0.50 3.43 -4.22
C ALA A 41 0.61 4.47 -4.27
N ASN A 42 0.25 5.71 -3.96
CA ASN A 42 1.22 6.77 -3.80
C ASN A 42 1.69 6.86 -2.35
N ARG A 43 0.89 6.38 -1.44
CA ARG A 43 1.20 6.41 -0.02
C ARG A 43 0.61 5.16 0.61
N VAL A 44 1.40 4.50 1.42
CA VAL A 44 0.99 3.25 2.07
C VAL A 44 0.99 3.47 3.58
N LEU A 45 -0.13 3.20 4.20
CA LEU A 45 -0.26 3.29 5.66
C LEU A 45 -0.37 1.88 6.22
N PHE A 46 0.46 1.61 7.22
CA PHE A 46 0.43 0.31 7.89
C PHE A 46 -0.36 0.46 9.18
N ILE A 47 -1.46 -0.28 9.29
CA ILE A 47 -2.39 -0.15 10.39
C ILE A 47 -2.43 -1.43 11.20
N LYS A 48 -2.37 -1.29 12.52
CA LYS A 48 -2.49 -2.41 13.42
C LYS A 48 -3.25 -1.95 14.65
N ASP A 49 -4.27 -2.71 15.03
CA ASP A 49 -5.08 -2.40 16.22
C ASP A 49 -5.67 -1.01 16.15
N GLY A 50 -6.08 -0.62 14.95
CA GLY A 50 -6.75 0.67 14.77
C GLY A 50 -5.82 1.86 14.70
N GLU A 51 -4.52 1.65 14.68
CA GLU A 51 -3.56 2.74 14.67
C GLU A 51 -2.61 2.62 13.50
N VAL A 52 -2.24 3.77 12.94
CA VAL A 52 -1.20 3.83 11.91
C VAL A 52 0.15 3.81 12.62
N PHE A 53 0.92 2.75 12.41
CA PHE A 53 2.19 2.64 13.10
C PHE A 53 3.38 2.79 12.15
N HIS A 54 3.13 2.92 10.86
CA HIS A 54 4.20 3.16 9.89
C HIS A 54 3.57 3.63 8.59
N GLN A 55 4.36 4.33 7.78
CA GLN A 55 3.87 4.76 6.48
C GLN A 55 5.03 4.90 5.51
N LEU A 56 4.73 4.70 4.24
CA LEU A 56 5.70 4.84 3.15
C LEU A 56 5.11 5.74 2.08
N TYR A 57 5.96 6.53 1.46
CA TYR A 57 5.58 7.34 0.32
C TYR A 57 6.31 6.80 -0.91
N ARG A 58 5.58 6.75 -2.03
CA ARG A 58 6.18 6.26 -3.27
C ARG A 58 7.33 7.14 -3.74
N GLY A 59 7.15 8.45 -3.69
CA GLY A 59 8.13 9.33 -4.29
C GLY A 59 8.25 9.03 -5.77
N SER A 60 9.48 8.75 -6.21
CA SER A 60 9.74 8.44 -7.62
C SER A 60 9.88 6.94 -7.87
N MET A 61 9.53 6.10 -6.91
CA MET A 61 9.69 4.65 -7.08
C MET A 61 8.68 4.09 -8.07
N SER A 62 9.10 3.06 -8.80
CA SER A 62 8.19 2.30 -9.64
C SER A 62 7.33 1.39 -8.76
N ASN A 63 6.33 0.76 -9.37
CA ASN A 63 5.50 -0.20 -8.62
C ASN A 63 6.35 -1.34 -8.07
N GLU A 64 7.33 -1.80 -8.84
CA GLU A 64 8.17 -2.90 -8.41
C GLU A 64 9.07 -2.50 -7.26
N GLN A 65 9.60 -1.29 -7.32
CA GLN A 65 10.42 -0.79 -6.22
C GLN A 65 9.60 -0.61 -4.96
N LEU A 66 8.39 -0.10 -5.09
CA LEU A 66 7.52 0.07 -3.93
C LEU A 66 7.09 -1.28 -3.38
N TYR A 67 6.83 -2.24 -4.26
CA TYR A 67 6.49 -3.60 -3.83
C TYR A 67 7.61 -4.17 -2.96
N ALA A 68 8.85 -4.04 -3.43
CA ALA A 68 9.99 -4.55 -2.67
C ALA A 68 10.12 -3.83 -1.33
N LYS A 69 9.89 -2.52 -1.32
CA LYS A 69 9.99 -1.74 -0.10
C LYS A 69 8.90 -2.14 0.89
N ILE A 70 7.69 -2.35 0.41
CA ILE A 70 6.59 -2.78 1.27
C ILE A 70 6.88 -4.16 1.84
N SER A 71 7.35 -5.08 1.00
CA SER A 71 7.66 -6.44 1.44
C SER A 71 8.74 -6.43 2.50
N GLU A 72 9.78 -5.64 2.28
CA GLU A 72 10.86 -5.52 3.25
C GLU A 72 10.34 -4.95 4.57
N THR A 73 9.51 -3.92 4.48
CA THR A 73 8.94 -3.29 5.66
C THR A 73 8.07 -4.26 6.45
N LEU A 74 7.24 -5.03 5.75
CA LEU A 74 6.39 -6.01 6.43
C LEU A 74 7.22 -7.05 7.14
N THR A 75 8.30 -7.50 6.53
CA THR A 75 9.17 -8.48 7.18
C THR A 75 9.77 -7.91 8.46
N VAL A 76 10.23 -6.67 8.41
CA VAL A 76 10.80 -6.03 9.59
C VAL A 76 9.73 -5.85 10.67
N LEU A 77 8.53 -5.42 10.28
CA LEU A 77 7.49 -5.14 11.25
C LEU A 77 6.94 -6.40 11.90
N THR A 78 6.93 -7.52 11.16
CA THR A 78 6.36 -8.74 11.72
C THR A 78 7.37 -9.55 12.51
N THR A 79 8.66 -9.42 12.19
CA THR A 79 9.68 -10.20 12.88
C THR A 79 10.68 -9.33 13.63
N GLY A 80 10.93 -8.14 13.10
CA GLY A 80 11.98 -7.30 13.64
C GLY A 80 11.75 -6.87 15.07
N GLY A 81 10.50 -6.62 15.41
CA GLY A 81 10.20 -6.21 16.76
C GLY A 81 10.57 -7.26 17.76
N GLU A 82 10.55 -8.50 17.34
CA GLU A 82 10.92 -9.57 18.21
C GLU A 82 12.41 -9.72 18.33
N ASN A 83 13.14 -9.19 17.38
CA ASN A 83 14.56 -9.36 17.35
C ASN A 83 15.31 -8.20 17.92
N TYR A 84 14.61 -7.23 18.39
CA TYR A 84 15.25 -6.06 18.85
C TYR A 84 15.72 -6.18 20.23
N GLU A 85 15.51 -7.23 20.75
CA GLU A 85 15.92 -7.39 22.05
C GLU A 85 17.29 -7.48 22.23
#